data_688247444f0cbadd26677f2db1f0a628
#
_entry.id   688247444f0cbadd26677f2db1f0a628
#
_cell.length_a   1.000
_cell.length_b   1.000
_cell.length_c   1.000
_cell.angle_alpha   90.00
_cell.angle_beta   90.00
_cell.angle_gamma   90.00
#
_symmetry.space_group_name_H-M   'P 1'
#
loop_
_entity.id
_entity.type
_entity.pdbx_description
1 polymer ?
#
loop_
_entity_poly.entity_id
_entity_poly.type
_entity_poly.pdbx_seq_one_letter_code
_entity_poly.pdbx_strand_id
1 'polypeptide(L)'
;MQAPEALLNRIGESTDAASGFKRLVIVMGQLGDFDSMEYAQALVPRLPEIEAAGITAQAIAIGHEEGAERFCRFTGFPRSMMLLEAGAELHHALGLYSGFQVPGGPWPGFLLMCAGVGSPGTLQEVFRGYRGDRRAAAIFDDDETIRAWPLPAFPGSMFARAGGRGFQ
;
A
#
# COMPACT_ATOMS: atom_id res chain seq x y z
N MET A 1 -14.98 4.11 22.82
CA MET A 1 -14.40 5.05 21.83
C MET A 1 -15.23 4.90 20.57
N GLN A 2 -15.78 5.96 20.02
CA GLN A 2 -16.52 5.92 18.75
C GLN A 2 -15.53 6.00 17.58
N ALA A 3 -15.81 5.27 16.48
CA ALA A 3 -15.02 5.40 15.28
C ALA A 3 -15.19 6.82 14.67
N PRO A 4 -14.14 7.38 14.05
CA PRO A 4 -14.21 8.68 13.42
C PRO A 4 -15.30 8.74 12.34
N GLU A 5 -16.04 9.85 12.29
CA GLU A 5 -17.16 10.02 11.36
C GLU A 5 -16.74 9.89 9.89
N ALA A 6 -15.57 10.46 9.53
CA ALA A 6 -14.99 10.32 8.19
C ALA A 6 -14.80 8.86 7.77
N LEU A 7 -14.36 8.01 8.70
CA LEU A 7 -14.20 6.58 8.44
C LEU A 7 -15.55 5.88 8.31
N LEU A 8 -16.51 6.21 9.17
CA LEU A 8 -17.86 5.62 9.12
C LEU A 8 -18.55 5.96 7.80
N ASN A 9 -18.46 7.21 7.35
CA ASN A 9 -19.02 7.65 6.07
C ASN A 9 -18.41 6.85 4.91
N ARG A 10 -17.08 6.73 4.88
CA ARG A 10 -16.39 6.02 3.82
C ARG A 10 -16.75 4.53 3.73
N ILE A 11 -16.89 3.89 4.88
CA ILE A 11 -17.29 2.47 4.96
C ILE A 11 -18.77 2.29 4.64
N GLY A 12 -19.62 3.22 5.07
CA GLY A 12 -21.06 3.18 4.84
C GLY A 12 -21.44 3.26 3.37
N GLU A 13 -20.63 3.94 2.56
CA GLU A 13 -20.82 4.03 1.11
C GLU A 13 -20.59 2.70 0.37
N SER A 14 -19.83 1.78 0.97
CA SER A 14 -19.36 0.57 0.30
C SER A 14 -20.15 -0.70 0.60
N THR A 15 -21.06 -0.68 1.57
CA THR A 15 -21.77 -1.91 1.99
C THR A 15 -23.15 -1.64 2.52
N ASP A 16 -24.07 -2.57 2.25
CA ASP A 16 -25.29 -2.76 3.02
C ASP A 16 -24.92 -2.82 4.51
N ALA A 17 -25.07 -1.70 5.19
CA ALA A 17 -24.82 -1.57 6.60
C ALA A 17 -25.88 -2.35 7.40
N ALA A 18 -25.88 -3.67 7.27
CA ALA A 18 -26.63 -4.53 8.17
C ALA A 18 -26.05 -4.31 9.57
N SER A 19 -26.81 -3.62 10.38
CA SER A 19 -26.48 -3.33 11.77
C SER A 19 -26.20 -4.63 12.52
N GLY A 20 -25.04 -4.73 13.14
CA GLY A 20 -24.70 -5.85 14.03
C GLY A 20 -23.41 -6.59 13.71
N PHE A 21 -22.77 -6.34 12.58
CA PHE A 21 -21.50 -6.98 12.23
C PHE A 21 -20.30 -6.21 12.78
N LYS A 22 -19.35 -6.94 13.37
CA LYS A 22 -18.04 -6.39 13.72
C LYS A 22 -17.21 -6.23 12.45
N ARG A 23 -16.56 -5.09 12.30
CA ARG A 23 -15.70 -4.81 11.16
C ARG A 23 -14.30 -4.43 11.60
N LEU A 24 -13.31 -5.08 10.99
CA LEU A 24 -11.91 -4.71 11.09
C LEU A 24 -11.58 -3.83 9.89
N VAL A 25 -11.32 -2.55 10.12
CA VAL A 25 -10.90 -1.62 9.05
C VAL A 25 -9.43 -1.33 9.18
N ILE A 26 -8.70 -1.59 8.11
CA ILE A 26 -7.27 -1.37 8.00
C ILE A 26 -7.05 -0.16 7.09
N VAL A 27 -6.54 0.94 7.64
CA VAL A 27 -6.18 2.12 6.85
C VAL A 27 -4.70 2.01 6.51
N MET A 28 -4.41 1.68 5.26
CA MET A 28 -3.07 1.54 4.72
C MET A 28 -2.61 2.88 4.12
N GLY A 29 -1.30 3.05 3.97
CA GLY A 29 -0.72 4.17 3.24
C GLY A 29 -0.93 4.08 1.73
N GLN A 30 0.06 4.50 0.97
CA GLN A 30 0.06 4.30 -0.48
C GLN A 30 0.26 2.82 -0.81
N LEU A 31 -0.48 2.35 -1.81
CA LEU A 31 -0.21 1.04 -2.39
C LEU A 31 1.24 1.01 -2.91
N GLY A 32 2.00 0.05 -2.43
CA GLY A 32 3.41 -0.09 -2.78
C GLY A 32 4.40 0.40 -1.73
N ASP A 33 3.94 0.97 -0.64
CA ASP A 33 4.82 1.09 0.53
C ASP A 33 5.08 -0.29 1.16
N PHE A 34 6.27 -0.45 1.73
CA PHE A 34 6.69 -1.73 2.30
C PHE A 34 5.82 -2.17 3.46
N ASP A 35 5.41 -1.22 4.29
CA ASP A 35 4.62 -1.51 5.49
C ASP A 35 3.24 -2.06 5.10
N SER A 36 2.59 -1.45 4.11
CA SER A 36 1.30 -1.92 3.59
C SER A 36 1.41 -3.31 2.96
N MET A 37 2.49 -3.59 2.22
CA MET A 37 2.73 -4.90 1.61
C MET A 37 2.98 -5.98 2.67
N GLU A 38 3.87 -5.74 3.62
CA GLU A 38 4.20 -6.67 4.69
C GLU A 38 2.96 -6.94 5.57
N TYR A 39 2.23 -5.88 5.91
CA TYR A 39 1.02 -6.01 6.70
C TYR A 39 -0.05 -6.84 5.98
N ALA A 40 -0.29 -6.59 4.69
CA ALA A 40 -1.23 -7.37 3.89
C ALA A 40 -0.82 -8.85 3.83
N GLN A 41 0.44 -9.15 3.57
CA GLN A 41 0.96 -10.52 3.53
C GLN A 41 0.85 -11.24 4.89
N ALA A 42 1.05 -10.52 6.00
CA ALA A 42 0.88 -11.06 7.34
C ALA A 42 -0.60 -11.30 7.69
N LEU A 43 -1.50 -10.47 7.15
CA LEU A 43 -2.93 -10.55 7.43
C LEU A 43 -3.64 -11.65 6.61
N VAL A 44 -3.25 -11.86 5.37
CA VAL A 44 -3.89 -12.82 4.45
C VAL A 44 -4.10 -14.20 5.08
N PRO A 45 -3.11 -14.85 5.70
CA PRO A 45 -3.30 -16.15 6.33
C PRO A 45 -4.24 -16.12 7.56
N ARG A 46 -4.54 -14.94 8.10
CA ARG A 46 -5.43 -14.75 9.24
C ARG A 46 -6.87 -14.40 8.87
N LEU A 47 -7.13 -14.06 7.61
CA LEU A 47 -8.47 -13.68 7.15
C LEU A 47 -9.53 -14.76 7.47
N PRO A 48 -9.28 -16.06 7.29
CA PRO A 48 -10.26 -17.08 7.65
C PRO A 48 -10.59 -17.13 9.15
N GLU A 49 -9.61 -16.89 10.02
CA GLU A 49 -9.81 -16.83 11.47
C GLU A 49 -10.66 -15.61 11.87
N ILE A 50 -10.41 -14.47 11.21
CA ILE A 50 -11.17 -13.22 11.41
C ILE A 50 -12.62 -13.41 10.98
N GLU A 51 -12.85 -14.02 9.83
CA GLU A 51 -14.18 -14.32 9.32
C GLU A 51 -14.93 -15.31 10.22
N ALA A 52 -14.25 -16.38 10.67
CA ALA A 52 -14.82 -17.35 11.61
C ALA A 52 -15.21 -16.72 12.96
N ALA A 53 -14.56 -15.62 13.35
CA ALA A 53 -14.93 -14.83 14.53
C ALA A 53 -16.13 -13.88 14.28
N GLY A 54 -16.75 -13.92 13.10
CA GLY A 54 -17.85 -13.04 12.71
C GLY A 54 -17.39 -11.59 12.45
N ILE A 55 -16.15 -11.39 12.04
CA ILE A 55 -15.59 -10.08 11.76
C ILE A 55 -15.34 -9.98 10.25
N THR A 56 -15.85 -8.92 9.63
CA THR A 56 -15.55 -8.60 8.23
C THR A 56 -14.31 -7.71 8.16
N ALA A 57 -13.29 -8.13 7.43
CA ALA A 57 -12.11 -7.31 7.19
C ALA A 57 -12.29 -6.43 5.96
N GLN A 58 -11.81 -5.18 6.03
CA GLN A 58 -11.82 -4.23 4.93
C GLN A 58 -10.57 -3.35 4.99
N ALA A 59 -9.86 -3.19 3.88
CA ALA A 59 -8.73 -2.28 3.76
C ALA A 59 -9.14 -1.01 3.00
N ILE A 60 -8.53 0.12 3.38
CA ILE A 60 -8.62 1.39 2.66
C ILE A 60 -7.19 1.80 2.35
N ALA A 61 -6.86 2.06 1.08
CA ALA A 61 -5.51 2.42 0.66
C ALA A 61 -5.53 3.54 -0.39
N ILE A 62 -4.47 4.34 -0.41
CA ILE A 62 -4.28 5.37 -1.44
C ILE A 62 -3.67 4.71 -2.68
N GLY A 63 -4.34 4.85 -3.82
CA GLY A 63 -3.84 4.30 -5.08
C GLY A 63 -4.89 4.27 -6.18
N HIS A 64 -4.50 3.68 -7.31
CA HIS A 64 -5.36 3.50 -8.48
C HIS A 64 -5.71 2.04 -8.69
N GLU A 65 -6.74 1.77 -9.50
CA GLU A 65 -7.25 0.44 -9.74
C GLU A 65 -6.16 -0.54 -10.23
N GLU A 66 -5.38 -0.12 -11.22
CA GLU A 66 -4.29 -0.94 -11.75
C GLU A 66 -3.23 -1.29 -10.69
N GLY A 67 -2.90 -0.32 -9.80
CA GLY A 67 -2.01 -0.54 -8.67
C GLY A 67 -2.61 -1.51 -7.65
N ALA A 68 -3.90 -1.41 -7.39
CA ALA A 68 -4.60 -2.30 -6.46
C ALA A 68 -4.65 -3.74 -6.97
N GLU A 69 -4.92 -3.94 -8.26
CA GLU A 69 -4.86 -5.27 -8.88
C GLU A 69 -3.47 -5.91 -8.73
N ARG A 70 -2.42 -5.13 -9.00
CA ARG A 70 -1.03 -5.59 -8.84
C ARG A 70 -0.71 -5.90 -7.38
N PHE A 71 -1.09 -5.02 -6.46
CA PHE A 71 -0.90 -5.21 -5.02
C PHE A 71 -1.59 -6.49 -4.52
N CYS A 72 -2.85 -6.67 -4.87
CA CYS A 72 -3.62 -7.85 -4.46
C CYS A 72 -3.04 -9.14 -5.05
N ARG A 73 -2.64 -9.13 -6.32
CA ARG A 73 -1.96 -10.25 -6.96
C ARG A 73 -0.65 -10.61 -6.24
N PHE A 74 0.14 -9.61 -5.86
CA PHE A 74 1.42 -9.82 -5.19
C PHE A 74 1.29 -10.28 -3.74
N THR A 75 0.39 -9.65 -2.98
CA THR A 75 0.23 -9.93 -1.54
C THR A 75 -0.70 -11.10 -1.25
N GLY A 76 -1.57 -11.44 -2.19
CA GLY A 76 -2.68 -12.38 -1.97
C GLY A 76 -3.89 -11.76 -1.27
N PHE A 77 -3.87 -10.44 -1.00
CA PHE A 77 -4.99 -9.78 -0.34
C PHE A 77 -6.22 -9.73 -1.27
N PRO A 78 -7.43 -10.09 -0.79
CA PRO A 78 -8.61 -10.12 -1.64
C PRO A 78 -8.98 -8.72 -2.14
N ARG A 79 -9.06 -8.54 -3.48
CA ARG A 79 -9.42 -7.24 -4.08
C ARG A 79 -10.78 -6.72 -3.62
N SER A 80 -11.75 -7.61 -3.40
CA SER A 80 -13.09 -7.28 -2.92
C SER A 80 -13.13 -6.65 -1.52
N MET A 81 -12.08 -6.84 -0.74
CA MET A 81 -11.94 -6.27 0.61
C MET A 81 -11.23 -4.91 0.60
N MET A 82 -10.84 -4.38 -0.56
CA MET A 82 -10.05 -3.16 -0.67
C MET A 82 -10.87 -2.00 -1.26
N LEU A 83 -10.88 -0.88 -0.55
CA LEU A 83 -11.37 0.42 -1.02
C LEU A 83 -10.19 1.30 -1.40
N LEU A 84 -10.33 2.05 -2.46
CA LEU A 84 -9.30 2.96 -2.95
C LEU A 84 -9.66 4.41 -2.68
N GLU A 85 -8.66 5.16 -2.27
CA GLU A 85 -8.66 6.62 -2.18
C GLU A 85 -7.73 7.18 -3.25
N ALA A 86 -8.18 8.23 -3.93
CA ALA A 86 -7.35 8.91 -4.92
C ALA A 86 -6.27 9.80 -4.28
N GLY A 87 -6.44 10.14 -3.01
CA GLY A 87 -5.55 11.02 -2.25
C GLY A 87 -5.57 10.73 -0.76
N ALA A 88 -4.94 11.60 0.02
CA ALA A 88 -4.74 11.44 1.45
C ALA A 88 -5.80 12.12 2.33
N GLU A 89 -6.93 12.56 1.77
CA GLU A 89 -7.94 13.35 2.46
C GLU A 89 -8.50 12.61 3.68
N LEU A 90 -8.84 11.34 3.53
CA LEU A 90 -9.29 10.51 4.64
C LEU A 90 -8.22 10.35 5.71
N HIS A 91 -6.97 10.12 5.31
CA HIS A 91 -5.84 9.97 6.22
C HIS A 91 -5.62 11.23 7.05
N HIS A 92 -5.71 12.40 6.43
CA HIS A 92 -5.65 13.69 7.12
C HIS A 92 -6.82 13.88 8.07
N ALA A 93 -8.04 13.54 7.66
CA ALA A 93 -9.24 13.62 8.51
C ALA A 93 -9.16 12.69 9.74
N LEU A 94 -8.43 11.58 9.61
CA LEU A 94 -8.15 10.65 10.70
C LEU A 94 -6.96 11.07 11.57
N GLY A 95 -6.27 12.16 11.22
CA GLY A 95 -5.07 12.63 11.93
C GLY A 95 -3.87 11.71 11.78
N LEU A 96 -3.81 10.93 10.71
CA LEU A 96 -2.69 10.03 10.46
C LEU A 96 -1.47 10.80 9.96
N TYR A 97 -0.29 10.23 10.23
CA TYR A 97 0.99 10.82 9.86
C TYR A 97 1.15 10.92 8.33
N SER A 98 1.48 12.11 7.85
CA SER A 98 1.58 12.41 6.41
C SER A 98 2.89 11.96 5.76
N GLY A 99 3.76 11.26 6.50
CA GLY A 99 5.07 10.87 6.03
C GLY A 99 6.11 11.98 6.15
N PHE A 100 7.32 11.71 5.66
CA PHE A 100 8.45 12.62 5.71
C PHE A 100 8.34 13.65 4.59
N GLN A 101 8.12 14.90 4.96
CA GLN A 101 7.99 16.02 4.02
C GLN A 101 9.17 16.97 4.16
N VAL A 102 9.80 17.30 3.04
CA VAL A 102 10.88 18.30 2.96
C VAL A 102 10.58 19.31 1.86
N PRO A 103 11.02 20.57 2.04
CA PRO A 103 10.92 21.57 0.99
C PRO A 103 11.65 21.13 -0.29
N GLY A 104 11.09 21.46 -1.46
CA GLY A 104 11.70 21.14 -2.76
C GLY A 104 11.06 19.99 -3.52
N GLY A 105 9.88 19.53 -3.05
CA GLY A 105 9.11 18.48 -3.73
C GLY A 105 9.51 17.05 -3.33
N PRO A 106 9.08 16.04 -4.08
CA PRO A 106 9.24 14.64 -3.68
C PRO A 106 10.68 14.12 -3.72
N TRP A 107 11.54 14.69 -4.56
CA TRP A 107 12.89 14.20 -4.75
C TRP A 107 13.82 14.35 -3.54
N PRO A 108 13.90 15.51 -2.86
CA PRO A 108 14.69 15.62 -1.64
C PRO A 108 14.25 14.64 -0.56
N GLY A 109 12.94 14.49 -0.37
CA GLY A 109 12.39 13.52 0.58
C GLY A 109 12.78 12.09 0.23
N PHE A 110 12.67 11.72 -1.04
CA PHE A 110 13.09 10.40 -1.52
C PHE A 110 14.58 10.13 -1.31
N LEU A 111 15.44 11.08 -1.62
CA LEU A 111 16.90 10.94 -1.42
C LEU A 111 17.26 10.80 0.05
N LEU A 112 16.63 11.58 0.93
CA LEU A 112 16.85 11.48 2.36
C LEU A 112 16.35 10.15 2.94
N MET A 113 15.21 9.67 2.46
CA MET A 113 14.70 8.35 2.83
C MET A 113 15.66 7.25 2.36
N CYS A 114 16.17 7.32 1.14
CA CYS A 114 17.18 6.39 0.65
C CYS A 114 18.47 6.45 1.46
N ALA A 115 18.85 7.62 1.99
CA ALA A 115 19.97 7.79 2.90
C ALA A 115 19.69 7.28 4.32
N GLY A 116 18.49 6.77 4.60
CA GLY A 116 18.11 6.19 5.89
C GLY A 116 17.55 7.19 6.88
N VAL A 117 17.27 8.43 6.46
CA VAL A 117 16.63 9.42 7.32
C VAL A 117 15.15 9.04 7.51
N GLY A 118 14.79 8.75 8.75
CA GLY A 118 13.44 8.30 9.11
C GLY A 118 13.14 6.82 8.81
N SER A 119 14.01 6.13 8.07
CA SER A 119 13.82 4.71 7.73
C SER A 119 15.18 3.99 7.61
N PRO A 120 15.82 3.65 8.74
CA PRO A 120 17.09 2.92 8.74
C PRO A 120 16.98 1.59 8.01
N GLY A 121 17.93 1.27 7.13
CA GLY A 121 17.93 0.04 6.34
C GLY A 121 17.35 0.15 4.93
N THR A 122 16.57 1.19 4.63
CA THR A 122 15.97 1.39 3.29
C THR A 122 17.01 1.34 2.17
N LEU A 123 18.17 1.94 2.37
CA LEU A 123 19.23 1.95 1.35
C LEU A 123 19.74 0.54 1.03
N GLN A 124 19.87 -0.32 2.04
CA GLN A 124 20.29 -1.71 1.84
C GLN A 124 19.26 -2.50 1.03
N GLU A 125 17.97 -2.31 1.32
CA GLU A 125 16.88 -2.96 0.58
C GLU A 125 16.78 -2.47 -0.86
N VAL A 126 16.92 -1.16 -1.07
CA VAL A 126 16.98 -0.57 -2.41
C VAL A 126 18.15 -1.16 -3.20
N PHE A 127 19.36 -1.23 -2.61
CA PHE A 127 20.51 -1.84 -3.27
C PHE A 127 20.35 -3.34 -3.49
N ARG A 128 19.71 -4.06 -2.60
CA ARG A 128 19.41 -5.48 -2.76
C ARG A 128 18.54 -5.70 -4.01
N GLY A 129 17.50 -4.90 -4.17
CA GLY A 129 16.65 -4.93 -5.37
C GLY A 129 17.43 -4.62 -6.65
N TYR A 130 18.22 -3.55 -6.66
CA TYR A 130 19.03 -3.17 -7.82
C TYR A 130 20.12 -4.18 -8.19
N ARG A 131 20.64 -4.93 -7.24
CA ARG A 131 21.60 -6.03 -7.50
C ARG A 131 20.94 -7.28 -8.06
N GLY A 132 19.62 -7.25 -8.26
CA GLY A 132 18.87 -8.38 -8.84
C GLY A 132 18.80 -9.58 -7.90
N ASP A 133 18.45 -9.36 -6.63
CA ASP A 133 18.15 -10.46 -5.71
C ASP A 133 17.02 -11.33 -6.26
N ARG A 134 17.42 -12.43 -6.90
CA ARG A 134 16.49 -13.39 -7.52
C ARG A 134 15.62 -14.15 -6.51
N ARG A 135 15.88 -13.99 -5.21
CA ARG A 135 15.06 -14.59 -4.15
C ARG A 135 13.86 -13.71 -3.79
N ALA A 136 13.94 -12.41 -4.10
CA ALA A 136 12.79 -11.54 -3.94
C ALA A 136 11.71 -11.91 -4.97
N ALA A 137 10.45 -11.90 -4.54
CA ALA A 137 9.34 -12.12 -5.45
C ALA A 137 9.30 -11.02 -6.52
N ALA A 138 8.95 -11.38 -7.75
CA ALA A 138 8.76 -10.40 -8.82
C ALA A 138 7.46 -9.64 -8.59
N ILE A 139 7.53 -8.32 -8.65
CA ILE A 139 6.37 -7.42 -8.49
C ILE A 139 5.82 -7.04 -9.87
N PHE A 140 6.70 -6.92 -10.86
CA PHE A 140 6.36 -6.60 -12.24
C PHE A 140 6.64 -7.76 -13.15
N ASP A 141 5.83 -7.90 -14.17
CA ASP A 141 6.12 -8.79 -15.26
C ASP A 141 7.20 -8.17 -16.16
N ASP A 142 8.01 -8.99 -16.84
CA ASP A 142 9.18 -8.52 -17.60
C ASP A 142 8.82 -7.62 -18.78
N ASP A 143 7.58 -7.74 -19.29
CA ASP A 143 7.03 -6.95 -20.40
C ASP A 143 6.27 -5.69 -19.93
N GLU A 144 6.07 -5.50 -18.64
CA GLU A 144 5.46 -4.28 -18.11
C GLU A 144 6.36 -3.05 -18.32
N THR A 145 5.73 -1.90 -18.56
CA THR A 145 6.40 -0.61 -18.66
C THR A 145 6.01 0.28 -17.49
N ILE A 146 6.98 0.65 -16.68
CA ILE A 146 6.78 1.52 -15.52
C ILE A 146 6.93 2.97 -15.94
N ARG A 147 5.92 3.78 -15.66
CA ARG A 147 5.92 5.23 -15.89
C ARG A 147 5.92 5.94 -14.54
N ALA A 148 7.00 6.66 -14.25
CA ALA A 148 7.16 7.43 -13.02
C ALA A 148 7.64 8.84 -13.35
N TRP A 149 6.72 9.77 -13.62
CA TRP A 149 7.09 11.17 -13.85
C TRP A 149 7.93 11.73 -12.70
N PRO A 150 9.02 12.47 -12.93
CA PRO A 150 9.55 12.97 -14.22
C PRO A 150 10.58 12.04 -14.89
N LEU A 151 10.68 10.79 -14.49
CA LEU A 151 11.64 9.85 -15.09
C LEU A 151 11.12 9.31 -16.44
N PRO A 152 12.01 8.91 -17.34
CA PRO A 152 11.61 8.16 -18.53
C PRO A 152 10.96 6.84 -18.15
N ALA A 153 10.17 6.29 -19.05
CA ALA A 153 9.60 4.97 -18.88
C ALA A 153 10.70 3.89 -18.81
N PHE A 154 10.57 2.95 -17.87
CA PHE A 154 11.52 1.86 -17.67
C PHE A 154 10.82 0.51 -17.90
N PRO A 155 11.54 -0.49 -18.44
CA PRO A 155 10.99 -1.84 -18.46
C PRO A 155 10.82 -2.39 -17.06
N GLY A 156 9.73 -3.14 -16.84
CA GLY A 156 9.40 -3.76 -15.55
C GLY A 156 10.51 -4.65 -14.99
N SER A 157 11.25 -5.30 -15.89
CA SER A 157 12.41 -6.11 -15.55
C SER A 157 13.49 -5.40 -14.72
N MET A 158 13.64 -4.09 -14.87
CA MET A 158 14.58 -3.29 -14.05
C MET A 158 14.15 -3.17 -12.58
N PHE A 159 12.85 -3.23 -12.32
CA PHE A 159 12.27 -3.01 -10.99
C PHE A 159 11.49 -4.22 -10.47
N ALA A 160 11.50 -5.31 -11.22
CA ALA A 160 10.73 -6.51 -10.91
C ALA A 160 10.97 -7.06 -9.48
N ARG A 161 12.09 -6.68 -8.89
CA ARG A 161 12.49 -7.19 -7.57
C ARG A 161 12.78 -6.10 -6.54
N ALA A 162 12.59 -4.84 -6.89
CA ALA A 162 12.98 -3.70 -6.05
C ALA A 162 11.84 -3.13 -5.22
N GLY A 163 10.73 -3.75 -5.08
CA GLY A 163 9.60 -3.33 -4.25
C GLY A 163 9.24 -1.84 -4.27
N GLY A 164 8.02 -1.51 -4.20
CA GLY A 164 7.58 -0.20 -3.73
C GLY A 164 7.13 0.83 -4.76
N ARG A 165 7.49 0.77 -6.03
CA ARG A 165 7.06 1.80 -6.99
C ARG A 165 5.96 1.40 -7.97
N GLY A 166 5.58 0.16 -7.97
CA GLY A 166 4.66 -0.37 -8.96
C GLY A 166 3.20 -0.27 -8.61
N PHE A 167 2.88 0.23 -7.45
CA PHE A 167 1.51 0.25 -6.94
C PHE A 167 0.92 1.66 -6.86
N GLN A 168 1.71 2.66 -7.21
CA GLN A 168 1.29 4.07 -7.24
C GLN A 168 0.53 4.40 -8.51
#